data_84f5cd910915b6b7e208aaa6e56fcc93
#
_entry.id   84f5cd910915b6b7e208aaa6e56fcc93
#
_cell.length_a   1.000
_cell.length_b   1.000
_cell.length_c   1.000
_cell.angle_alpha   90.00
_cell.angle_beta   90.00
_cell.angle_gamma   90.00
#
_symmetry.space_group_name_H-M   'P 1'
#
loop_
_entity.id
_entity.type
_entity.pdbx_description
1 polymer ?
#
loop_
_entity_poly.entity_id
_entity_poly.type
_entity_poly.pdbx_seq_one_letter_code
_entity_poly.pdbx_strand_id
1 'polypeptide(L)'
;IGPESVGKSTLAKKLKQSTTKYPYLPEYGRPYEIYRKSGPYRDEEFEEIVNVHQAHRKTLLPFSGPIFIEDTDELVTSVWVEMLMGKHLENIEKKIILPSLYLLMDPSVPFITEKTRYFKDKKRVEFFQKIKAKLDNYKAPYRTIKGSWSIRELEAENIVNNLLTEKINWSLIAHEDTRV
;
A
#
# COMPACT_ATOMS: atom_id res chain seq x y z
N ILE A 1 -0.73 -2.67 -0.72
CA ILE A 1 -0.55 -1.44 -1.50
C ILE A 1 -1.03 -1.62 -2.94
N GLY A 2 -1.03 -0.55 -3.76
CA GLY A 2 -1.42 -0.57 -5.19
C GLY A 2 -2.21 0.67 -5.58
N PRO A 3 -2.57 0.83 -6.88
CA PRO A 3 -3.31 1.98 -7.35
C PRO A 3 -4.75 2.01 -6.83
N GLU A 4 -5.50 3.01 -7.26
CA GLU A 4 -6.92 3.15 -6.90
C GLU A 4 -7.78 2.01 -7.46
N SER A 5 -8.88 1.72 -6.77
CA SER A 5 -9.91 0.76 -7.23
C SER A 5 -9.41 -0.68 -7.49
N VAL A 6 -8.34 -1.11 -6.80
CA VAL A 6 -7.84 -2.49 -6.85
C VAL A 6 -8.24 -3.33 -5.64
N GLY A 7 -8.99 -2.75 -4.69
CA GLY A 7 -9.53 -3.45 -3.53
C GLY A 7 -8.58 -3.63 -2.35
N LYS A 8 -7.56 -2.79 -2.21
CA LYS A 8 -6.62 -2.78 -1.07
C LYS A 8 -7.33 -2.88 0.28
N SER A 9 -8.17 -1.90 0.57
CA SER A 9 -8.88 -1.81 1.86
C SER A 9 -9.83 -2.99 2.10
N THR A 10 -10.41 -3.54 1.04
CA THR A 10 -11.27 -4.74 1.13
C THR A 10 -10.43 -5.94 1.53
N LEU A 11 -9.29 -6.16 0.85
CA LEU A 11 -8.39 -7.26 1.16
C LEU A 11 -7.79 -7.13 2.57
N ALA A 12 -7.30 -5.93 2.94
CA ALA A 12 -6.74 -5.68 4.26
C ALA A 12 -7.74 -5.97 5.40
N LYS A 13 -9.00 -5.54 5.24
CA LYS A 13 -10.08 -5.85 6.19
C LYS A 13 -10.35 -7.34 6.29
N LYS A 14 -10.33 -8.05 5.16
CA LYS A 14 -10.57 -9.49 5.11
C LYS A 14 -9.43 -10.27 5.76
N LEU A 15 -8.18 -9.94 5.45
CA LEU A 15 -7.01 -10.53 6.11
C LEU A 15 -7.02 -10.28 7.62
N LYS A 16 -7.43 -9.10 8.07
CA LYS A 16 -7.65 -8.84 9.50
C LYS A 16 -8.66 -9.81 10.11
N GLN A 17 -9.77 -10.09 9.44
CA GLN A 17 -10.82 -10.96 9.94
C GLN A 17 -10.41 -12.43 9.98
N SER A 18 -9.69 -12.89 8.96
CA SER A 18 -9.30 -14.31 8.82
C SER A 18 -8.07 -14.68 9.66
N THR A 19 -7.14 -13.76 9.85
CA THR A 19 -5.82 -14.10 10.40
C THR A 19 -5.58 -13.62 11.81
N THR A 20 -6.27 -12.56 12.27
CA THR A 20 -5.85 -11.94 13.54
C THR A 20 -6.98 -11.24 14.31
N LYS A 21 -6.87 -11.30 15.63
CA LYS A 21 -7.50 -10.37 16.56
C LYS A 21 -6.77 -9.02 16.63
N TYR A 22 -5.81 -8.78 15.73
CA TYR A 22 -4.86 -7.67 15.81
C TYR A 22 -5.36 -6.43 15.07
N PRO A 23 -4.94 -5.23 15.50
CA PRO A 23 -5.30 -4.01 14.80
C PRO A 23 -4.74 -3.98 13.38
N TYR A 24 -5.43 -3.31 12.48
CA TYR A 24 -4.86 -2.95 11.19
C TYR A 24 -4.89 -1.42 11.05
N LEU A 25 -3.97 -0.87 10.28
CA LEU A 25 -3.89 0.56 10.02
C LEU A 25 -4.57 0.88 8.68
N PRO A 26 -5.73 1.58 8.70
CA PRO A 26 -6.40 2.01 7.48
C PRO A 26 -5.66 3.17 6.82
N GLU A 27 -5.86 3.34 5.51
CA GLU A 27 -5.41 4.49 4.74
C GLU A 27 -5.93 5.81 5.34
N TYR A 28 -5.02 6.75 5.66
CA TYR A 28 -5.40 8.07 6.16
C TYR A 28 -5.67 9.08 5.04
N GLY A 29 -5.05 8.95 3.88
CA GLY A 29 -5.21 9.87 2.76
C GLY A 29 -6.66 10.08 2.31
N ARG A 30 -7.49 9.03 2.37
CA ARG A 30 -8.90 9.11 1.97
C ARG A 30 -9.76 9.95 2.93
N PRO A 31 -9.76 9.77 4.26
CA PRO A 31 -10.41 10.70 5.18
C PRO A 31 -9.87 12.14 5.02
N TYR A 32 -8.57 12.31 4.86
CA TYR A 32 -7.97 13.62 4.62
C TYR A 32 -8.58 14.30 3.41
N GLU A 33 -8.70 13.61 2.28
CA GLU A 33 -9.28 14.11 1.03
C GLU A 33 -10.74 14.60 1.18
N ILE A 34 -11.51 14.01 2.09
CA ILE A 34 -12.91 14.42 2.37
C ILE A 34 -12.96 15.79 3.05
N TYR A 35 -11.98 16.09 3.90
CA TYR A 35 -11.97 17.29 4.73
C TYR A 35 -11.07 18.41 4.20
N ARG A 36 -10.17 18.10 3.26
CA ARG A 36 -9.30 19.14 2.69
C ARG A 36 -10.08 20.20 1.94
N LYS A 37 -9.56 21.43 1.95
CA LYS A 37 -10.08 22.51 1.11
C LYS A 37 -9.76 22.23 -0.35
N SER A 38 -10.68 22.56 -1.26
CA SER A 38 -10.45 22.48 -2.71
C SER A 38 -9.27 23.37 -3.13
N GLY A 39 -8.58 22.96 -4.19
CA GLY A 39 -7.44 23.69 -4.76
C GLY A 39 -6.26 22.78 -5.08
N PRO A 40 -5.15 23.33 -5.58
CA PRO A 40 -3.94 22.55 -5.82
C PRO A 40 -3.39 21.97 -4.52
N TYR A 41 -2.76 20.81 -4.63
CA TYR A 41 -2.08 20.18 -3.50
C TYR A 41 -0.84 20.98 -3.10
N ARG A 42 -0.54 21.00 -1.80
CA ARG A 42 0.65 21.60 -1.22
C ARG A 42 1.50 20.51 -0.57
N ASP A 43 2.78 20.78 -0.38
CA ASP A 43 3.74 19.85 0.20
C ASP A 43 3.35 19.44 1.61
N GLU A 44 2.92 20.43 2.41
CA GLU A 44 2.54 20.26 3.81
C GLU A 44 1.36 19.28 3.97
N GLU A 45 0.47 19.21 2.97
CA GLU A 45 -0.67 18.30 3.01
C GLU A 45 -0.23 16.83 2.95
N PHE A 46 0.74 16.52 2.10
CA PHE A 46 1.30 15.17 2.04
C PHE A 46 2.20 14.84 3.24
N GLU A 47 2.94 15.83 3.74
CA GLU A 47 3.71 15.66 4.98
C GLU A 47 2.81 15.39 6.17
N GLU A 48 1.65 16.06 6.27
CA GLU A 48 0.65 15.81 7.29
C GLU A 48 0.08 14.40 7.19
N ILE A 49 -0.29 13.95 5.97
CA ILE A 49 -0.79 12.58 5.74
C ILE A 49 0.23 11.55 6.25
N VAL A 50 1.50 11.70 5.91
CA VAL A 50 2.58 10.81 6.35
C VAL A 50 2.76 10.87 7.86
N ASN A 51 2.81 12.06 8.45
CA ASN A 51 3.01 12.23 9.90
C ASN A 51 1.88 11.58 10.71
N VAL A 52 0.62 11.79 10.28
CA VAL A 52 -0.54 11.18 10.95
C VAL A 52 -0.53 9.66 10.80
N HIS A 53 -0.20 9.16 9.60
CA HIS A 53 -0.10 7.72 9.37
C HIS A 53 0.95 7.08 10.28
N GLN A 54 2.14 7.68 10.38
CA GLN A 54 3.21 7.22 11.28
C GLN A 54 2.83 7.28 12.76
N ALA A 55 2.13 8.33 13.17
CA ALA A 55 1.65 8.45 14.55
C ALA A 55 0.64 7.34 14.88
N HIS A 56 -0.29 7.03 13.97
CA HIS A 56 -1.22 5.91 14.13
C HIS A 56 -0.49 4.57 14.16
N ARG A 57 0.47 4.34 13.26
CA ARG A 57 1.32 3.12 13.27
C ARG A 57 1.99 2.96 14.64
N LYS A 58 2.67 4.00 15.11
CA LYS A 58 3.36 3.99 16.41
C LYS A 58 2.41 3.67 17.58
N THR A 59 1.17 4.15 17.51
CA THR A 59 0.16 3.90 18.55
C THR A 59 -0.36 2.46 18.49
N LEU A 60 -0.56 1.89 17.31
CA LEU A 60 -1.17 0.58 17.13
C LEU A 60 -0.17 -0.58 17.20
N LEU A 61 1.09 -0.35 16.79
CA LEU A 61 2.12 -1.37 16.70
C LEU A 61 2.37 -2.14 18.02
N PRO A 62 2.37 -1.53 19.22
CA PRO A 62 2.52 -2.25 20.48
C PRO A 62 1.40 -3.26 20.78
N PHE A 63 0.24 -3.10 20.15
CA PHE A 63 -0.91 -4.00 20.28
C PHE A 63 -1.03 -5.00 19.12
N SER A 64 -0.12 -4.91 18.16
CA SER A 64 -0.05 -5.88 17.07
C SER A 64 0.52 -7.21 17.61
N GLY A 65 0.03 -8.29 17.05
CA GLY A 65 0.63 -9.60 17.27
C GLY A 65 1.82 -9.83 16.32
N PRO A 66 2.00 -11.07 15.87
CA PRO A 66 3.10 -11.39 14.95
C PRO A 66 2.98 -10.73 13.58
N ILE A 67 1.79 -10.25 13.20
CA ILE A 67 1.53 -9.55 11.94
C ILE A 67 0.75 -8.25 12.20
N PHE A 68 1.22 -7.17 11.57
CA PHE A 68 0.55 -5.88 11.49
C PHE A 68 0.23 -5.57 10.02
N ILE A 69 -1.04 -5.30 9.72
CA ILE A 69 -1.51 -5.04 8.35
C ILE A 69 -1.70 -3.53 8.19
N GLU A 70 -1.10 -2.96 7.15
CA GLU A 70 -1.27 -1.55 6.78
C GLU A 70 -1.91 -1.43 5.39
N ASP A 71 -2.91 -0.57 5.27
CA ASP A 71 -3.49 -0.18 3.98
C ASP A 71 -2.87 1.14 3.54
N THR A 72 -1.90 1.07 2.62
CA THR A 72 -1.09 2.21 2.17
C THR A 72 -0.01 2.62 3.18
N ASP A 73 1.01 3.33 2.71
CA ASP A 73 2.15 3.80 3.51
C ASP A 73 2.82 5.03 2.91
N GLU A 74 3.98 5.42 3.46
CA GLU A 74 4.78 6.56 3.02
C GLU A 74 5.32 6.38 1.58
N LEU A 75 5.69 5.15 1.19
CA LEU A 75 6.16 4.86 -0.16
C LEU A 75 5.06 5.13 -1.19
N VAL A 76 3.84 4.67 -0.94
CA VAL A 76 2.70 4.95 -1.83
C VAL A 76 2.34 6.43 -1.81
N THR A 77 2.40 7.09 -0.65
CA THR A 77 2.18 8.54 -0.55
C THR A 77 3.18 9.32 -1.38
N SER A 78 4.46 8.92 -1.43
CA SER A 78 5.46 9.56 -2.29
C SER A 78 5.13 9.40 -3.78
N VAL A 79 4.54 8.28 -4.21
CA VAL A 79 4.04 8.10 -5.58
C VAL A 79 2.84 9.00 -5.86
N TRP A 80 1.95 9.23 -4.88
CA TRP A 80 0.87 10.21 -5.00
C TRP A 80 1.40 11.62 -5.26
N VAL A 81 2.44 12.05 -4.54
CA VAL A 81 3.11 13.35 -4.77
C VAL A 81 3.61 13.44 -6.21
N GLU A 82 4.31 12.42 -6.70
CA GLU A 82 4.81 12.40 -8.07
C GLU A 82 3.68 12.51 -9.10
N MET A 83 2.60 11.77 -8.90
CA MET A 83 1.48 11.73 -9.86
C MET A 83 0.61 13.00 -9.85
N LEU A 84 0.46 13.64 -8.69
CA LEU A 84 -0.39 14.84 -8.55
C LEU A 84 0.37 16.14 -8.73
N MET A 85 1.64 16.18 -8.33
CA MET A 85 2.44 17.40 -8.30
C MET A 85 3.63 17.38 -9.28
N GLY A 86 3.95 16.22 -9.87
CA GLY A 86 5.08 16.07 -10.80
C GLY A 86 6.45 16.28 -10.17
N LYS A 87 6.59 16.09 -8.86
CA LYS A 87 7.85 16.30 -8.13
C LYS A 87 8.07 15.25 -7.04
N HIS A 88 9.25 15.25 -6.43
CA HIS A 88 9.58 14.45 -5.27
C HIS A 88 9.67 15.32 -4.02
N LEU A 89 9.26 14.79 -2.88
CA LEU A 89 9.41 15.44 -1.57
C LEU A 89 10.40 14.63 -0.72
N GLU A 90 11.60 15.18 -0.58
CA GLU A 90 12.69 14.53 0.16
C GLU A 90 12.31 14.22 1.62
N ASN A 91 11.51 15.10 2.24
CA ASN A 91 11.03 14.90 3.60
C ASN A 91 10.13 13.67 3.74
N ILE A 92 9.38 13.30 2.69
CA ILE A 92 8.57 12.08 2.66
C ILE A 92 9.45 10.87 2.39
N GLU A 93 10.36 10.97 1.40
CA GLU A 93 11.28 9.88 1.06
C GLU A 93 12.12 9.43 2.26
N LYS A 94 12.61 10.37 3.07
CA LYS A 94 13.35 10.09 4.31
C LYS A 94 12.52 9.41 5.40
N LYS A 95 11.20 9.46 5.31
CA LYS A 95 10.28 8.88 6.30
C LYS A 95 9.79 7.49 5.91
N ILE A 96 10.13 6.99 4.72
CA ILE A 96 9.71 5.67 4.27
C ILE A 96 10.26 4.60 5.21
N ILE A 97 9.35 3.81 5.80
CA ILE A 97 9.66 2.65 6.62
C ILE A 97 9.16 1.42 5.87
N LEU A 98 10.09 0.56 5.45
CA LEU A 98 9.74 -0.63 4.71
C LEU A 98 9.16 -1.71 5.63
N PRO A 99 7.99 -2.29 5.31
CA PRO A 99 7.47 -3.46 6.00
C PRO A 99 8.26 -4.71 5.63
N SER A 100 7.97 -5.81 6.32
CA SER A 100 8.56 -7.12 6.00
C SER A 100 8.13 -7.63 4.62
N LEU A 101 6.95 -7.28 4.14
CA LEU A 101 6.44 -7.66 2.82
C LEU A 101 5.35 -6.70 2.35
N TYR A 102 5.41 -6.34 1.07
CA TYR A 102 4.31 -5.69 0.37
C TYR A 102 3.47 -6.69 -0.41
N LEU A 103 2.15 -6.58 -0.31
CA LEU A 103 1.21 -7.16 -1.26
C LEU A 103 0.81 -6.07 -2.26
N LEU A 104 1.38 -6.14 -3.47
CA LEU A 104 1.15 -5.16 -4.54
C LEU A 104 -0.05 -5.60 -5.39
N MET A 105 -1.17 -4.89 -5.27
CA MET A 105 -2.41 -5.21 -5.96
C MET A 105 -2.35 -4.79 -7.43
N ASP A 106 -2.48 -5.77 -8.32
CA ASP A 106 -2.48 -5.57 -9.77
C ASP A 106 -3.73 -4.82 -10.25
N PRO A 107 -3.60 -3.86 -11.21
CA PRO A 107 -4.72 -3.04 -11.70
C PRO A 107 -5.63 -3.71 -12.73
N SER A 108 -5.48 -5.00 -13.05
CA SER A 108 -6.28 -5.71 -14.06
C SER A 108 -7.76 -5.91 -13.73
N VAL A 109 -8.22 -5.45 -12.56
CA VAL A 109 -9.65 -5.47 -12.18
C VAL A 109 -10.37 -4.21 -12.67
N PRO A 110 -11.71 -4.28 -12.89
CA PRO A 110 -12.49 -3.13 -13.30
C PRO A 110 -12.33 -1.93 -12.36
N PHE A 111 -12.33 -0.74 -12.92
CA PHE A 111 -12.29 0.50 -12.15
C PHE A 111 -13.69 0.86 -11.65
N ILE A 112 -13.84 1.07 -10.36
CA ILE A 112 -15.07 1.57 -9.75
C ILE A 112 -14.90 3.07 -9.51
N THR A 113 -15.77 3.89 -10.10
CA THR A 113 -15.71 5.35 -9.96
C THR A 113 -16.22 5.78 -8.59
N GLU A 114 -15.43 6.62 -7.91
CA GLU A 114 -15.80 7.33 -6.67
C GLU A 114 -15.26 8.76 -6.73
N LYS A 115 -15.84 9.68 -5.93
CA LYS A 115 -15.46 11.10 -5.95
C LYS A 115 -13.99 11.36 -5.62
N THR A 116 -13.39 10.53 -4.80
CA THR A 116 -12.00 10.63 -4.32
C THR A 116 -11.00 9.81 -5.13
N ARG A 117 -11.35 9.40 -6.36
CA ARG A 117 -10.49 8.61 -7.24
C ARG A 117 -10.10 9.43 -8.47
N TYR A 118 -8.80 9.69 -8.61
CA TYR A 118 -8.22 10.58 -9.61
C TYR A 118 -7.72 9.85 -10.86
N PHE A 119 -7.19 8.62 -10.69
CA PHE A 119 -6.43 7.95 -11.74
C PHE A 119 -7.19 6.75 -12.32
N LYS A 120 -7.68 6.92 -13.55
CA LYS A 120 -8.31 5.86 -14.35
C LYS A 120 -7.36 5.36 -15.45
N ASP A 121 -7.69 4.24 -16.06
CA ASP A 121 -7.09 3.71 -17.27
C ASP A 121 -5.54 3.75 -17.27
N LYS A 122 -4.94 4.43 -18.24
CA LYS A 122 -3.48 4.52 -18.39
C LYS A 122 -2.78 5.10 -17.15
N LYS A 123 -3.37 6.10 -16.50
CA LYS A 123 -2.80 6.69 -15.29
C LYS A 123 -2.79 5.74 -14.11
N ARG A 124 -3.78 4.85 -14.02
CA ARG A 124 -3.82 3.80 -13.01
C ARG A 124 -2.69 2.78 -13.20
N VAL A 125 -2.42 2.41 -14.46
CA VAL A 125 -1.30 1.54 -14.81
C VAL A 125 0.03 2.26 -14.55
N GLU A 126 0.15 3.53 -14.92
CA GLU A 126 1.33 4.35 -14.62
C GLU A 126 1.61 4.40 -13.12
N PHE A 127 0.58 4.62 -12.29
CA PHE A 127 0.69 4.62 -10.84
C PHE A 127 1.24 3.28 -10.31
N PHE A 128 0.72 2.16 -10.84
CA PHE A 128 1.21 0.82 -10.49
C PHE A 128 2.69 0.64 -10.84
N GLN A 129 3.11 1.05 -12.04
CA GLN A 129 4.50 0.94 -12.46
C GLN A 129 5.43 1.82 -11.62
N LYS A 130 5.00 3.01 -11.21
CA LYS A 130 5.77 3.87 -10.31
C LYS A 130 5.96 3.24 -8.93
N ILE A 131 4.90 2.62 -8.36
CA ILE A 131 5.03 1.87 -7.11
C ILE A 131 6.05 0.74 -7.30
N LYS A 132 5.91 -0.06 -8.37
CA LYS A 132 6.82 -1.17 -8.64
C LYS A 132 8.27 -0.70 -8.75
N ALA A 133 8.53 0.35 -9.52
CA ALA A 133 9.87 0.93 -9.66
C ALA A 133 10.45 1.41 -8.32
N LYS A 134 9.63 2.01 -7.44
CA LYS A 134 10.09 2.39 -6.10
C LYS A 134 10.42 1.18 -5.24
N LEU A 135 9.56 0.15 -5.25
CA LEU A 135 9.85 -1.10 -4.52
C LEU A 135 11.18 -1.71 -4.96
N ASP A 136 11.42 -1.77 -6.27
CA ASP A 136 12.66 -2.28 -6.84
C ASP A 136 13.86 -1.42 -6.42
N ASN A 137 13.76 -0.09 -6.47
CA ASN A 137 14.81 0.85 -6.07
C ASN A 137 15.16 0.72 -4.57
N TYR A 138 14.16 0.56 -3.71
CA TYR A 138 14.36 0.35 -2.28
C TYR A 138 14.74 -1.09 -1.93
N LYS A 139 14.77 -2.01 -2.91
CA LYS A 139 14.94 -3.46 -2.70
C LYS A 139 13.93 -3.99 -1.68
N ALA A 140 12.73 -3.44 -1.67
CA ALA A 140 11.67 -3.81 -0.76
C ALA A 140 11.06 -5.16 -1.17
N PRO A 141 10.86 -6.10 -0.26
CA PRO A 141 10.23 -7.37 -0.60
C PRO A 141 8.75 -7.17 -0.92
N TYR A 142 8.30 -7.70 -2.07
CA TYR A 142 6.89 -7.63 -2.46
C TYR A 142 6.42 -8.87 -3.23
N ARG A 143 5.10 -9.07 -3.23
CA ARG A 143 4.38 -10.02 -4.09
C ARG A 143 3.29 -9.29 -4.84
N THR A 144 3.19 -9.51 -6.15
CA THR A 144 2.11 -8.96 -6.96
C THR A 144 0.89 -9.87 -6.90
N ILE A 145 -0.22 -9.36 -6.38
CA ILE A 145 -1.49 -10.09 -6.24
C ILE A 145 -2.37 -9.85 -7.46
N LYS A 146 -2.63 -10.90 -8.25
CA LYS A 146 -3.33 -10.86 -9.55
C LYS A 146 -4.58 -11.76 -9.55
N GLY A 147 -5.38 -11.64 -10.62
CA GLY A 147 -6.51 -12.53 -10.88
C GLY A 147 -7.84 -12.06 -10.31
N SER A 148 -8.80 -12.98 -10.22
CA SER A 148 -10.13 -12.73 -9.65
C SER A 148 -10.06 -12.44 -8.15
N TRP A 149 -11.14 -11.91 -7.59
CA TRP A 149 -11.21 -11.64 -6.14
C TRP A 149 -10.89 -12.85 -5.29
N SER A 150 -11.49 -13.98 -5.59
CA SER A 150 -11.25 -15.22 -4.84
C SER A 150 -9.80 -15.70 -4.92
N ILE A 151 -9.15 -15.55 -6.08
CA ILE A 151 -7.73 -15.87 -6.24
C ILE A 151 -6.87 -14.92 -5.39
N ARG A 152 -7.14 -13.62 -5.46
CA ARG A 152 -6.40 -12.61 -4.69
C ARG A 152 -6.49 -12.82 -3.18
N GLU A 153 -7.69 -13.15 -2.71
CA GLU A 153 -7.94 -13.46 -1.31
C GLU A 153 -7.17 -14.69 -0.87
N LEU A 154 -7.32 -15.80 -1.62
CA LEU A 154 -6.64 -17.06 -1.31
C LEU A 154 -5.11 -16.92 -1.32
N GLU A 155 -4.57 -16.23 -2.33
CA GLU A 155 -3.14 -15.99 -2.42
C GLU A 155 -2.62 -15.16 -1.24
N ALA A 156 -3.30 -14.07 -0.91
CA ALA A 156 -2.92 -13.22 0.20
C ALA A 156 -3.03 -13.94 1.56
N GLU A 157 -4.07 -14.73 1.78
CA GLU A 157 -4.24 -15.56 2.98
C GLU A 157 -3.12 -16.61 3.10
N ASN A 158 -2.77 -17.29 2.00
CA ASN A 158 -1.67 -18.25 1.98
C ASN A 158 -0.33 -17.58 2.32
N ILE A 159 -0.05 -16.41 1.74
CA ILE A 159 1.16 -15.64 2.04
C ILE A 159 1.22 -15.29 3.53
N VAL A 160 0.13 -14.77 4.09
CA VAL A 160 0.08 -14.38 5.50
C VAL A 160 0.23 -15.60 6.42
N ASN A 161 -0.42 -16.72 6.09
CA ASN A 161 -0.30 -17.97 6.87
C ASN A 161 1.14 -18.51 6.82
N ASN A 162 1.80 -18.46 5.66
CA ASN A 162 3.20 -18.86 5.54
C ASN A 162 4.11 -17.96 6.37
N LEU A 163 3.87 -16.65 6.39
CA LEU A 163 4.59 -15.72 7.26
C LEU A 163 4.44 -16.04 8.75
N LEU A 164 3.28 -16.55 9.14
CA LEU A 164 3.00 -16.93 10.51
C LEU A 164 3.66 -18.27 10.90
N THR A 165 3.75 -19.19 9.97
CA THR A 165 4.15 -20.60 10.25
C THR A 165 5.59 -20.90 9.83
N GLU A 166 6.11 -20.20 8.83
CA GLU A 166 7.43 -20.45 8.27
C GLU A 166 8.36 -19.26 8.53
N LYS A 167 9.61 -19.53 8.90
CA LYS A 167 10.67 -18.53 8.86
C LYS A 167 11.04 -18.30 7.39
N ILE A 168 10.28 -17.46 6.68
CA ILE A 168 10.53 -17.19 5.27
C ILE A 168 11.89 -16.50 5.12
N ASN A 169 12.73 -17.05 4.28
CA ASN A 169 13.94 -16.36 3.85
C ASN A 169 13.58 -15.26 2.85
N TRP A 170 13.42 -14.04 3.36
CA TRP A 170 13.02 -12.85 2.62
C TRP A 170 13.90 -12.55 1.41
N SER A 171 15.17 -12.99 1.41
CA SER A 171 16.08 -12.79 0.28
C SER A 171 15.66 -13.55 -0.99
N LEU A 172 14.91 -14.64 -0.86
CA LEU A 172 14.38 -15.40 -1.99
C LEU A 172 13.12 -14.77 -2.59
N ILE A 173 12.36 -14.02 -1.81
CA ILE A 173 11.10 -13.41 -2.24
C ILE A 173 11.33 -12.25 -3.22
N ALA A 174 12.39 -11.46 -3.02
CA ALA A 174 12.68 -10.27 -3.79
C ALA A 174 13.09 -10.56 -5.27
N HIS A 175 13.48 -11.80 -5.59
CA HIS A 175 14.04 -12.15 -6.90
C HIS A 175 13.09 -12.92 -7.83
N GLU A 176 11.94 -13.35 -7.38
CA GLU A 176 11.04 -14.16 -8.23
C GLU A 176 10.17 -13.35 -9.21
N ASP A 177 9.91 -12.07 -8.94
CA ASP A 177 9.12 -11.20 -9.84
C ASP A 177 9.95 -10.58 -10.99
N THR A 178 11.25 -10.89 -11.07
CA THR A 178 12.14 -10.37 -12.13
C THR A 178 12.31 -11.32 -13.33
N ARG A 179 11.62 -12.47 -13.31
CA ARG A 179 11.65 -13.41 -14.44
C ARG A 179 10.29 -13.46 -15.13
N VAL A 180 10.09 -12.55 -16.07
CA VAL A 180 9.32 -12.75 -17.33
C VAL A 180 9.81 -11.74 -18.33
#